data_ecc12d558180f38c1408cf0ecd0f8688
#
_entry.id   ecc12d558180f38c1408cf0ecd0f8688
#
_cell.length_a   1.000
_cell.length_b   1.000
_cell.length_c   1.000
_cell.angle_alpha   90.00
_cell.angle_beta   90.00
_cell.angle_gamma   90.00
#
_symmetry.space_group_name_H-M   'P 1'
#
loop_
_entity.id
_entity.type
_entity.pdbx_description
1 polymer ?
#
loop_
_entity_poly.entity_id
_entity_poly.type
_entity_poly.pdbx_seq_one_letter_code
_entity_poly.pdbx_strand_id
1 'polypeptide(L)'
;EKERCRLVVLLGMGGIGKTALSVKLAEQLQHNFEFVIWRSLRLVPPLEVIINQFVQILSPDLEPTSQDTIESSISHLIEALRASRCLIVLDNVDSILYSESEDIQYSSHLLPQIRYRPGYETYGELIRRIGDSQHQSCLILTSREKPQQIAALEGETLPVRCLKLAGLNRAESWKLLKAKGFADSRQEKCSVLIDTYAGNPLFIKLVATTIQELFGGSIDEFLAQNTVVFGEIRGILDEQFNRLSGLEKQIMYWLALNQNFVSVRKLQKDIMPRMSQRLILEGIELLQRRSLIERQASSFVQTPVLIEYIAERLIEQNFKLSEEKEGYLLMSHTIFESQLKNYIRESRLNAEM
;
A
#
# COMPACT_ATOMS: atom_id res chain seq x y z
N GLU A 1 -1.01 17.26 19.17
CA GLU A 1 -1.72 18.42 19.79
C GLU A 1 -0.88 19.69 19.82
N LYS A 2 0.39 19.62 20.21
CA LYS A 2 1.26 20.80 20.29
C LYS A 2 1.56 21.44 18.91
N GLU A 3 1.49 20.68 17.83
CA GLU A 3 1.90 21.11 16.50
C GLU A 3 0.73 21.43 15.54
N ARG A 4 -0.51 21.47 16.02
CA ARG A 4 -1.72 21.79 15.22
C ARG A 4 -1.81 20.99 13.91
N CYS A 5 -1.56 19.68 13.97
CA CYS A 5 -1.69 18.81 12.82
C CYS A 5 -3.15 18.72 12.39
N ARG A 6 -3.45 19.07 11.13
CA ARG A 6 -4.80 19.10 10.58
C ARG A 6 -5.12 17.87 9.75
N LEU A 7 -4.09 17.27 9.19
CA LEU A 7 -4.22 16.12 8.32
C LEU A 7 -3.12 15.09 8.60
N VAL A 8 -3.52 13.87 8.88
CA VAL A 8 -2.62 12.72 9.05
C VAL A 8 -2.93 11.68 7.99
N VAL A 9 -1.93 11.25 7.23
CA VAL A 9 -2.07 10.20 6.23
C VAL A 9 -1.34 8.95 6.70
N LEU A 10 -2.09 7.87 6.93
CA LEU A 10 -1.56 6.54 7.23
C LEU A 10 -1.36 5.78 5.94
N LEU A 11 -0.11 5.56 5.55
CA LEU A 11 0.28 4.87 4.32
C LEU A 11 0.84 3.48 4.61
N GLY A 12 0.71 2.58 3.66
CA GLY A 12 1.33 1.25 3.72
C GLY A 12 0.62 0.19 2.91
N MET A 13 1.24 -0.95 2.77
CA MET A 13 0.75 -2.10 2.01
C MET A 13 -0.62 -2.59 2.52
N GLY A 14 -1.35 -3.33 1.68
CA GLY A 14 -2.56 -4.05 2.09
C GLY A 14 -2.30 -4.95 3.29
N GLY A 15 -3.22 -4.95 4.25
CA GLY A 15 -3.09 -5.80 5.45
C GLY A 15 -2.16 -5.31 6.56
N ILE A 16 -1.43 -4.18 6.37
CA ILE A 16 -0.43 -3.68 7.34
C ILE A 16 -1.04 -3.12 8.64
N GLY A 17 -2.36 -2.95 8.71
CA GLY A 17 -3.05 -2.50 9.92
C GLY A 17 -3.48 -1.04 9.94
N LYS A 18 -3.50 -0.31 8.81
CA LYS A 18 -3.90 1.11 8.73
C LYS A 18 -5.27 1.39 9.36
N THR A 19 -6.29 0.64 8.94
CA THR A 19 -7.65 0.74 9.46
C THR A 19 -7.70 0.44 10.96
N ALA A 20 -7.03 -0.63 11.41
CA ALA A 20 -6.98 -0.97 12.82
C ALA A 20 -6.33 0.12 13.67
N LEU A 21 -5.25 0.73 13.16
CA LEU A 21 -4.59 1.85 13.82
C LEU A 21 -5.51 3.09 13.88
N SER A 22 -6.20 3.42 12.76
CA SER A 22 -7.09 4.59 12.73
C SER A 22 -8.27 4.44 13.70
N VAL A 23 -8.84 3.25 13.81
CA VAL A 23 -9.91 2.94 14.79
C VAL A 23 -9.37 3.10 16.21
N LYS A 24 -8.19 2.51 16.48
CA LYS A 24 -7.58 2.60 17.83
C LYS A 24 -7.22 4.03 18.22
N LEU A 25 -6.71 4.82 17.28
CA LEU A 25 -6.48 6.26 17.50
C LEU A 25 -7.77 7.01 17.79
N ALA A 26 -8.84 6.74 17.01
CA ALA A 26 -10.14 7.37 17.23
C ALA A 26 -10.70 7.04 18.63
N GLU A 27 -10.65 5.77 19.05
CA GLU A 27 -11.04 5.34 20.39
C GLU A 27 -10.25 6.04 21.51
N GLN A 28 -8.92 6.16 21.37
CA GLN A 28 -8.07 6.75 22.37
C GLN A 28 -8.22 8.27 22.47
N LEU A 29 -8.47 8.92 21.32
CA LEU A 29 -8.51 10.39 21.24
C LEU A 29 -9.91 10.97 21.31
N GLN A 30 -10.99 10.14 21.31
CA GLN A 30 -12.38 10.62 21.27
C GLN A 30 -12.72 11.69 22.31
N HIS A 31 -12.13 11.60 23.50
CA HIS A 31 -12.39 12.57 24.58
C HIS A 31 -11.78 13.97 24.32
N ASN A 32 -10.91 14.10 23.31
CA ASN A 32 -10.28 15.35 22.92
C ASN A 32 -11.03 16.08 21.79
N PHE A 33 -12.11 15.50 21.30
CA PHE A 33 -12.89 16.00 20.17
C PHE A 33 -14.37 16.01 20.52
N GLU A 34 -15.11 17.00 20.00
CA GLU A 34 -16.55 17.11 20.16
C GLU A 34 -17.27 16.08 19.29
N PHE A 35 -16.73 15.84 18.09
CA PHE A 35 -17.26 14.87 17.14
C PHE A 35 -16.14 13.96 16.67
N VAL A 36 -16.45 12.64 16.59
CA VAL A 36 -15.60 11.64 15.97
C VAL A 36 -16.41 10.95 14.88
N ILE A 37 -16.02 11.14 13.62
CA ILE A 37 -16.74 10.65 12.44
C ILE A 37 -15.82 9.73 11.66
N TRP A 38 -16.27 8.52 11.37
CA TRP A 38 -15.55 7.54 10.58
C TRP A 38 -16.34 7.16 9.34
N ARG A 39 -15.69 7.19 8.17
CA ARG A 39 -16.29 6.77 6.88
C ARG A 39 -15.29 5.96 6.08
N SER A 40 -15.78 4.85 5.52
CA SER A 40 -15.01 4.05 4.55
C SER A 40 -15.34 4.49 3.14
N LEU A 41 -14.30 4.72 2.34
CA LEU A 41 -14.42 5.01 0.90
C LEU A 41 -14.38 3.74 0.04
N ARG A 42 -14.39 2.55 0.65
CA ARG A 42 -14.27 1.27 -0.07
C ARG A 42 -15.34 1.06 -1.14
N LEU A 43 -16.56 1.54 -0.92
CA LEU A 43 -17.67 1.48 -1.87
C LEU A 43 -17.71 2.67 -2.83
N VAL A 44 -16.65 3.48 -2.84
CA VAL A 44 -16.49 4.61 -3.76
C VAL A 44 -17.68 5.58 -3.72
N PRO A 45 -18.05 6.12 -2.54
CA PRO A 45 -19.18 7.05 -2.45
C PRO A 45 -18.85 8.39 -3.13
N PRO A 46 -19.83 9.05 -3.79
CA PRO A 46 -19.67 10.42 -4.27
C PRO A 46 -19.34 11.38 -3.12
N LEU A 47 -18.52 12.41 -3.39
CA LEU A 47 -18.08 13.35 -2.35
C LEU A 47 -19.26 14.13 -1.74
N GLU A 48 -20.24 14.50 -2.56
CA GLU A 48 -21.44 15.21 -2.12
C GLU A 48 -22.17 14.48 -0.99
N VAL A 49 -22.29 13.15 -1.14
CA VAL A 49 -22.95 12.30 -0.13
C VAL A 49 -22.19 12.36 1.20
N ILE A 50 -20.87 12.31 1.15
CA ILE A 50 -20.01 12.34 2.34
C ILE A 50 -20.06 13.72 3.01
N ILE A 51 -19.95 14.81 2.23
CA ILE A 51 -19.97 16.17 2.77
C ILE A 51 -21.33 16.49 3.40
N ASN A 52 -22.43 16.15 2.70
CA ASN A 52 -23.76 16.39 3.23
C ASN A 52 -23.98 15.67 4.56
N GLN A 53 -23.51 14.41 4.70
CA GLN A 53 -23.54 13.71 5.98
C GLN A 53 -22.72 14.42 7.06
N PHE A 54 -21.55 14.95 6.73
CA PHE A 54 -20.71 15.65 7.69
C PHE A 54 -21.34 16.97 8.13
N VAL A 55 -21.82 17.78 7.17
CA VAL A 55 -22.49 19.05 7.47
C VAL A 55 -23.75 18.82 8.33
N GLN A 56 -24.55 17.81 8.01
CA GLN A 56 -25.74 17.47 8.78
C GLN A 56 -25.42 17.07 10.23
N ILE A 57 -24.29 16.38 10.47
CA ILE A 57 -23.85 16.00 11.82
C ILE A 57 -23.28 17.22 12.58
N LEU A 58 -22.48 18.05 11.89
CA LEU A 58 -21.72 19.14 12.52
C LEU A 58 -22.52 20.44 12.64
N SER A 59 -23.51 20.65 11.79
CA SER A 59 -24.34 21.86 11.71
C SER A 59 -25.77 21.49 11.34
N PRO A 60 -26.54 20.88 12.29
CA PRO A 60 -27.90 20.38 12.00
C PRO A 60 -28.88 21.45 11.53
N ASP A 61 -28.62 22.71 11.87
CA ASP A 61 -29.46 23.87 11.52
C ASP A 61 -29.24 24.36 10.06
N LEU A 62 -28.21 23.87 9.37
CA LEU A 62 -27.93 24.17 7.98
C LEU A 62 -28.64 23.17 7.08
N GLU A 63 -29.78 23.57 6.49
CA GLU A 63 -30.43 22.77 5.45
C GLU A 63 -29.64 22.89 4.14
N PRO A 64 -29.17 21.78 3.55
CA PRO A 64 -28.54 21.82 2.24
C PRO A 64 -29.56 22.31 1.20
N THR A 65 -29.26 23.40 0.51
CA THR A 65 -30.12 23.89 -0.58
C THR A 65 -29.80 23.14 -1.86
N SER A 66 -30.81 22.88 -2.70
CA SER A 66 -30.64 22.21 -3.99
C SER A 66 -29.79 22.99 -5.02
N GLN A 67 -29.32 24.17 -4.65
CA GLN A 67 -28.45 25.05 -5.47
C GLN A 67 -26.99 25.06 -4.99
N ASP A 68 -26.65 24.33 -3.92
CA ASP A 68 -25.29 24.31 -3.41
C ASP A 68 -24.34 23.59 -4.37
N THR A 69 -23.32 24.31 -4.82
CA THR A 69 -22.21 23.71 -5.57
C THR A 69 -21.34 22.90 -4.59
N ILE A 70 -20.60 21.91 -5.11
CA ILE A 70 -19.66 21.14 -4.29
C ILE A 70 -18.63 22.03 -3.57
N GLU A 71 -18.26 23.13 -4.19
CA GLU A 71 -17.34 24.12 -3.61
C GLU A 71 -17.93 24.86 -2.40
N SER A 72 -19.24 25.21 -2.48
CA SER A 72 -19.95 25.80 -1.33
C SER A 72 -20.09 24.78 -0.19
N SER A 73 -20.39 23.52 -0.50
CA SER A 73 -20.50 22.46 0.48
C SER A 73 -19.15 22.20 1.19
N ILE A 74 -18.02 22.22 0.46
CA ILE A 74 -16.68 22.15 1.06
C ILE A 74 -16.43 23.35 1.96
N SER A 75 -16.86 24.57 1.56
CA SER A 75 -16.69 25.78 2.38
C SER A 75 -17.49 25.69 3.68
N HIS A 76 -18.73 25.26 3.65
CA HIS A 76 -19.57 25.02 4.82
C HIS A 76 -18.92 23.97 5.76
N LEU A 77 -18.37 22.88 5.22
CA LEU A 77 -17.65 21.90 6.02
C LEU A 77 -16.42 22.53 6.71
N ILE A 78 -15.63 23.36 6.02
CA ILE A 78 -14.47 24.02 6.62
C ILE A 78 -14.91 24.97 7.75
N GLU A 79 -16.01 25.68 7.60
CA GLU A 79 -16.57 26.54 8.65
C GLU A 79 -17.01 25.70 9.87
N ALA A 80 -17.69 24.59 9.65
CA ALA A 80 -18.04 23.66 10.72
C ALA A 80 -16.80 23.10 11.45
N LEU A 81 -15.71 22.77 10.71
CA LEU A 81 -14.45 22.31 11.29
C LEU A 81 -13.69 23.40 12.06
N ARG A 82 -14.00 24.70 11.81
CA ARG A 82 -13.51 25.82 12.60
C ARG A 82 -14.31 26.02 13.88
N ALA A 83 -15.63 25.85 13.78
CA ALA A 83 -16.55 26.04 14.91
C ALA A 83 -16.38 24.93 15.94
N SER A 84 -16.31 23.68 15.51
CA SER A 84 -16.22 22.51 16.38
C SER A 84 -14.92 21.73 16.17
N ARG A 85 -14.43 21.13 17.26
CA ARG A 85 -13.21 20.30 17.20
C ARG A 85 -13.56 18.86 16.83
N CYS A 86 -13.31 18.51 15.58
CA CYS A 86 -13.71 17.22 15.00
C CYS A 86 -12.52 16.33 14.69
N LEU A 87 -12.67 15.02 14.91
CA LEU A 87 -11.81 13.99 14.35
C LEU A 87 -12.56 13.25 13.25
N ILE A 88 -12.12 13.41 12.01
CA ILE A 88 -12.71 12.73 10.86
C ILE A 88 -11.73 11.68 10.36
N VAL A 89 -12.19 10.46 10.13
CA VAL A 89 -11.40 9.39 9.53
C VAL A 89 -12.03 9.00 8.19
N LEU A 90 -11.26 9.15 7.11
CA LEU A 90 -11.57 8.61 5.79
C LEU A 90 -10.70 7.39 5.53
N ASP A 91 -11.31 6.22 5.60
CA ASP A 91 -10.62 4.95 5.43
C ASP A 91 -10.70 4.47 3.98
N ASN A 92 -9.63 3.82 3.49
CA ASN A 92 -9.52 3.30 2.12
C ASN A 92 -9.58 4.38 1.01
N VAL A 93 -8.84 5.47 1.15
CA VAL A 93 -8.76 6.53 0.11
C VAL A 93 -8.24 6.00 -1.22
N ASP A 94 -7.42 4.94 -1.23
CA ASP A 94 -6.97 4.28 -2.45
C ASP A 94 -8.10 3.69 -3.31
N SER A 95 -9.29 3.48 -2.76
CA SER A 95 -10.46 3.02 -3.53
C SER A 95 -10.98 4.07 -4.52
N ILE A 96 -10.81 5.35 -4.23
CA ILE A 96 -11.17 6.46 -5.14
C ILE A 96 -10.02 6.90 -6.05
N LEU A 97 -8.85 6.26 -5.90
CA LEU A 97 -7.69 6.50 -6.76
C LEU A 97 -7.61 5.42 -7.84
N TYR A 98 -7.05 5.77 -8.98
CA TYR A 98 -6.73 4.84 -10.03
C TYR A 98 -5.41 5.19 -10.71
N SER A 99 -4.88 4.23 -11.42
CA SER A 99 -3.79 4.42 -12.36
C SER A 99 -4.24 3.87 -13.70
N GLU A 100 -4.02 4.59 -14.76
CA GLU A 100 -4.22 4.08 -16.11
C GLU A 100 -3.21 2.96 -16.35
N SER A 101 -3.63 1.71 -16.19
CA SER A 101 -2.76 0.53 -16.33
C SER A 101 -2.77 -0.05 -17.74
N GLU A 102 -3.54 0.50 -18.68
CA GLU A 102 -3.75 -0.14 -19.97
C GLU A 102 -3.25 0.67 -21.15
N ASP A 103 -2.53 -0.03 -22.03
CA ASP A 103 -2.36 0.18 -23.48
C ASP A 103 -1.89 1.54 -24.01
N ILE A 104 -1.20 2.31 -23.22
CA ILE A 104 -0.37 3.32 -23.85
C ILE A 104 0.81 2.59 -24.48
N GLN A 105 0.61 2.16 -25.75
CA GLN A 105 1.70 1.87 -26.65
C GLN A 105 2.80 2.89 -26.36
N TYR A 106 4.05 2.46 -26.37
CA TYR A 106 5.31 3.16 -26.04
C TYR A 106 5.49 4.61 -26.55
N SER A 107 4.43 5.30 -26.94
CA SER A 107 4.40 6.61 -27.57
C SER A 107 4.12 7.79 -26.62
N SER A 108 3.72 7.58 -25.38
CA SER A 108 3.56 8.70 -24.46
C SER A 108 4.81 8.83 -23.56
N HIS A 109 5.48 9.96 -23.67
CA HIS A 109 6.64 10.33 -22.84
C HIS A 109 6.27 10.64 -21.37
N LEU A 110 5.06 10.26 -20.93
CA LEU A 110 4.51 10.52 -19.60
C LEU A 110 4.12 9.20 -18.94
N LEU A 111 4.55 9.01 -17.70
CA LEU A 111 4.07 7.91 -16.87
C LEU A 111 2.65 8.20 -16.36
N PRO A 112 1.80 7.18 -16.24
CA PRO A 112 0.52 7.32 -15.58
C PRO A 112 0.74 7.74 -14.12
N GLN A 113 0.10 8.82 -13.74
CA GLN A 113 0.14 9.33 -12.37
C GLN A 113 -0.95 8.67 -11.52
N ILE A 114 -0.75 8.64 -10.20
CA ILE A 114 -1.82 8.29 -9.27
C ILE A 114 -2.85 9.43 -9.32
N ARG A 115 -4.01 9.17 -9.91
CA ARG A 115 -5.09 10.14 -10.09
C ARG A 115 -6.35 9.71 -9.35
N TYR A 116 -7.27 10.63 -9.17
CA TYR A 116 -8.61 10.27 -8.73
C TYR A 116 -9.37 9.62 -9.89
N ARG A 117 -10.28 8.72 -9.59
CA ARG A 117 -11.21 8.18 -10.57
C ARG A 117 -12.02 9.32 -11.21
N PRO A 118 -12.42 9.20 -12.49
CA PRO A 118 -13.29 10.18 -13.11
C PRO A 118 -14.52 10.48 -12.24
N GLY A 119 -14.76 11.77 -11.94
CA GLY A 119 -15.82 12.22 -11.05
C GLY A 119 -15.48 12.25 -9.55
N TYR A 120 -14.24 11.88 -9.16
CA TYR A 120 -13.78 11.90 -7.77
C TYR A 120 -12.64 12.90 -7.52
N GLU A 121 -12.33 13.75 -8.49
CA GLU A 121 -11.27 14.75 -8.43
C GLU A 121 -11.48 15.75 -7.30
N THR A 122 -12.74 16.04 -6.98
CA THR A 122 -13.16 16.94 -5.91
C THR A 122 -12.73 16.48 -4.50
N TYR A 123 -12.48 15.16 -4.30
CA TYR A 123 -11.84 14.70 -3.07
C TYR A 123 -10.43 15.27 -2.88
N GLY A 124 -9.70 15.46 -3.99
CA GLY A 124 -8.39 16.11 -3.98
C GLY A 124 -8.48 17.56 -3.50
N GLU A 125 -9.50 18.30 -3.95
CA GLU A 125 -9.76 19.67 -3.51
C GLU A 125 -10.16 19.72 -2.02
N LEU A 126 -11.02 18.81 -1.56
CA LEU A 126 -11.37 18.70 -0.14
C LEU A 126 -10.12 18.48 0.71
N ILE A 127 -9.28 17.50 0.36
CA ILE A 127 -8.06 17.17 1.08
C ILE A 127 -7.11 18.37 1.12
N ARG A 128 -6.93 19.04 -0.02
CA ARG A 128 -6.10 20.24 -0.12
C ARG A 128 -6.61 21.35 0.79
N ARG A 129 -7.91 21.67 0.71
CA ARG A 129 -8.51 22.75 1.51
C ARG A 129 -8.48 22.46 3.01
N ILE A 130 -8.70 21.23 3.45
CA ILE A 130 -8.55 20.86 4.86
C ILE A 130 -7.09 21.01 5.31
N GLY A 131 -6.12 20.60 4.49
CA GLY A 131 -4.70 20.76 4.82
C GLY A 131 -4.24 22.21 4.94
N ASP A 132 -4.71 23.08 4.03
CA ASP A 132 -4.30 24.49 3.94
C ASP A 132 -5.07 25.41 4.90
N SER A 133 -6.35 25.13 5.15
CA SER A 133 -7.22 26.02 5.93
C SER A 133 -6.90 25.98 7.42
N GLN A 134 -7.04 27.11 8.11
CA GLN A 134 -6.96 27.15 9.57
C GLN A 134 -8.25 26.64 10.21
N HIS A 135 -8.18 25.57 10.99
CA HIS A 135 -9.25 25.00 11.80
C HIS A 135 -8.68 24.22 12.99
N GLN A 136 -9.52 23.81 13.93
CA GLN A 136 -9.12 23.07 15.15
C GLN A 136 -9.32 21.56 15.07
N SER A 137 -9.79 21.08 13.95
CA SER A 137 -10.13 19.67 13.69
C SER A 137 -8.96 18.92 13.07
N CYS A 138 -9.04 17.59 13.04
CA CYS A 138 -8.05 16.70 12.42
C CYS A 138 -8.72 15.71 11.49
N LEU A 139 -8.19 15.56 10.27
CA LEU A 139 -8.58 14.53 9.31
C LEU A 139 -7.50 13.44 9.30
N ILE A 140 -7.91 12.19 9.44
CA ILE A 140 -7.05 11.01 9.26
C ILE A 140 -7.46 10.33 7.95
N LEU A 141 -6.50 10.11 7.06
CA LEU A 141 -6.68 9.33 5.85
C LEU A 141 -5.93 8.01 5.97
N THR A 142 -6.53 6.91 5.57
CA THR A 142 -5.80 5.66 5.34
C THR A 142 -5.75 5.36 3.85
N SER A 143 -4.58 4.98 3.35
CA SER A 143 -4.41 4.67 1.93
C SER A 143 -3.24 3.71 1.68
N ARG A 144 -3.33 2.90 0.63
CA ARG A 144 -2.20 2.12 0.10
C ARG A 144 -1.30 3.01 -0.77
N GLU A 145 -1.86 4.05 -1.35
CA GLU A 145 -1.21 4.97 -2.27
C GLU A 145 -1.30 6.40 -1.76
N LYS A 146 -0.23 7.15 -1.90
CA LYS A 146 -0.18 8.56 -1.47
C LYS A 146 -0.84 9.45 -2.52
N PRO A 147 -1.94 10.15 -2.18
CA PRO A 147 -2.56 11.12 -3.09
C PRO A 147 -1.57 12.23 -3.48
N GLN A 148 -1.69 12.73 -4.71
CA GLN A 148 -0.75 13.72 -5.24
C GLN A 148 -0.70 15.02 -4.43
N GLN A 149 -1.84 15.50 -3.95
CA GLN A 149 -1.95 16.76 -3.19
C GLN A 149 -1.16 16.72 -1.88
N ILE A 150 -1.05 15.53 -1.28
CA ILE A 150 -0.34 15.35 0.01
C ILE A 150 1.14 15.68 -0.12
N ALA A 151 1.77 15.35 -1.25
CA ALA A 151 3.21 15.58 -1.45
C ALA A 151 3.59 17.06 -1.35
N ALA A 152 2.70 17.96 -1.74
CA ALA A 152 2.93 19.42 -1.66
C ALA A 152 2.59 20.00 -0.26
N LEU A 153 1.77 19.32 0.52
CA LEU A 153 1.25 19.80 1.80
C LEU A 153 2.03 19.26 3.00
N GLU A 154 2.71 18.12 2.85
CA GLU A 154 3.38 17.46 3.98
C GLU A 154 4.73 18.11 4.33
N GLY A 155 5.09 18.05 5.59
CA GLY A 155 6.40 18.46 6.09
C GLY A 155 6.50 18.37 7.61
N GLU A 156 7.72 18.29 8.15
CA GLU A 156 7.94 18.14 9.59
C GLU A 156 7.36 19.27 10.44
N THR A 157 7.28 20.48 9.89
CA THR A 157 6.73 21.67 10.56
C THR A 157 5.37 22.09 10.00
N LEU A 158 4.91 21.45 8.91
CA LEU A 158 3.64 21.76 8.26
C LEU A 158 2.47 21.01 8.94
N PRO A 159 1.23 21.50 8.76
CA PRO A 159 0.06 20.89 9.41
C PRO A 159 -0.37 19.55 8.83
N VAL A 160 0.31 19.05 7.82
CA VAL A 160 0.05 17.75 7.18
C VAL A 160 1.21 16.80 7.45
N ARG A 161 0.89 15.61 7.95
CA ARG A 161 1.85 14.55 8.27
C ARG A 161 1.53 13.27 7.54
N CYS A 162 2.57 12.61 7.04
CA CYS A 162 2.47 11.26 6.51
C CYS A 162 3.20 10.29 7.44
N LEU A 163 2.50 9.22 7.82
CA LEU A 163 3.07 8.10 8.55
C LEU A 163 3.02 6.85 7.67
N LYS A 164 4.18 6.38 7.22
CA LYS A 164 4.30 5.10 6.54
C LYS A 164 4.39 3.99 7.59
N LEU A 165 3.41 3.10 7.61
CA LEU A 165 3.38 1.97 8.51
C LEU A 165 4.32 0.87 8.00
N ALA A 166 5.23 0.47 8.85
CA ALA A 166 5.99 -0.77 8.70
C ALA A 166 5.20 -1.94 9.28
N GLY A 167 5.65 -3.16 9.03
CA GLY A 167 5.13 -4.35 9.69
C GLY A 167 5.36 -4.32 11.20
N LEU A 168 4.68 -5.19 11.90
CA LEU A 168 4.88 -5.40 13.33
C LEU A 168 6.32 -5.86 13.58
N ASN A 169 6.92 -5.40 14.68
CA ASN A 169 8.19 -5.92 15.12
C ASN A 169 8.08 -7.41 15.53
N ARG A 170 9.20 -8.08 15.69
CA ARG A 170 9.21 -9.51 16.02
C ARG A 170 8.42 -9.84 17.29
N ALA A 171 8.50 -9.00 18.33
CA ALA A 171 7.80 -9.24 19.59
C ALA A 171 6.27 -9.16 19.44
N GLU A 172 5.76 -8.17 18.70
CA GLU A 172 4.33 -8.02 18.44
C GLU A 172 3.81 -9.09 17.46
N SER A 173 4.59 -9.42 16.44
CA SER A 173 4.26 -10.52 15.52
C SER A 173 4.22 -11.87 16.24
N TRP A 174 5.11 -12.08 17.20
CA TRP A 174 5.08 -13.27 18.05
C TRP A 174 3.82 -13.38 18.91
N LYS A 175 3.37 -12.27 19.50
CA LYS A 175 2.10 -12.26 20.23
C LYS A 175 0.92 -12.67 19.33
N LEU A 176 0.96 -12.22 18.08
CA LEU A 176 -0.06 -12.57 17.09
C LEU A 176 -0.04 -14.06 16.73
N LEU A 177 1.14 -14.64 16.51
CA LEU A 177 1.30 -16.08 16.29
C LEU A 177 0.85 -16.90 17.49
N LYS A 178 1.21 -16.48 18.72
CA LYS A 178 0.73 -17.14 19.96
C LYS A 178 -0.80 -17.15 20.04
N ALA A 179 -1.45 -16.03 19.72
CA ALA A 179 -2.90 -15.95 19.68
C ALA A 179 -3.53 -16.85 18.60
N LYS A 180 -2.76 -17.27 17.60
CA LYS A 180 -3.12 -18.23 16.54
C LYS A 180 -2.76 -19.69 16.87
N GLY A 181 -2.30 -19.98 18.09
CA GLY A 181 -2.02 -21.35 18.54
C GLY A 181 -0.57 -21.81 18.42
N PHE A 182 0.39 -20.90 18.15
CA PHE A 182 1.81 -21.23 18.02
C PHE A 182 2.62 -20.92 19.28
N ALA A 183 2.01 -21.05 20.47
CA ALA A 183 2.68 -20.73 21.75
C ALA A 183 3.91 -21.60 22.01
N ASP A 184 3.85 -22.88 21.64
CA ASP A 184 4.89 -23.89 21.89
C ASP A 184 5.87 -24.05 20.71
N SER A 185 5.69 -23.27 19.64
CA SER A 185 6.56 -23.36 18.47
C SER A 185 7.95 -22.75 18.78
N ARG A 186 8.99 -23.31 18.13
CA ARG A 186 10.35 -22.77 18.27
C ARG A 186 10.40 -21.33 17.74
N GLN A 187 10.94 -20.43 18.56
CA GLN A 187 11.00 -18.99 18.26
C GLN A 187 11.75 -18.68 16.96
N GLU A 188 12.79 -19.44 16.63
CA GLU A 188 13.57 -19.30 15.39
C GLU A 188 12.69 -19.47 14.14
N LYS A 189 11.85 -20.51 14.11
CA LYS A 189 10.97 -20.81 12.97
C LYS A 189 9.89 -19.75 12.79
N CYS A 190 9.33 -19.28 13.89
CA CYS A 190 8.39 -18.16 13.86
C CYS A 190 9.06 -16.87 13.38
N SER A 191 10.34 -16.66 13.69
CA SER A 191 11.11 -15.52 13.17
C SER A 191 11.24 -15.58 11.64
N VAL A 192 11.51 -16.76 11.07
CA VAL A 192 11.55 -16.94 9.61
C VAL A 192 10.22 -16.55 8.95
N LEU A 193 9.08 -17.00 9.52
CA LEU A 193 7.76 -16.59 9.03
C LEU A 193 7.57 -15.08 9.12
N ILE A 194 7.88 -14.48 10.26
CA ILE A 194 7.72 -13.05 10.50
C ILE A 194 8.52 -12.24 9.48
N ASP A 195 9.78 -12.63 9.25
CA ASP A 195 10.66 -11.94 8.31
C ASP A 195 10.22 -12.13 6.87
N THR A 196 9.77 -13.34 6.48
CA THR A 196 9.22 -13.62 5.15
C THR A 196 8.06 -12.71 4.81
N TYR A 197 7.13 -12.50 5.75
CA TYR A 197 5.97 -11.63 5.57
C TYR A 197 6.20 -10.19 6.02
N ALA A 198 7.45 -9.83 6.35
CA ALA A 198 7.87 -8.50 6.80
C ALA A 198 7.00 -7.94 7.94
N GLY A 199 6.57 -8.80 8.86
CA GLY A 199 5.71 -8.42 9.99
C GLY A 199 4.30 -7.96 9.59
N ASN A 200 3.82 -8.21 8.35
CA ASN A 200 2.47 -7.82 7.94
C ASN A 200 1.41 -8.61 8.74
N PRO A 201 0.60 -7.92 9.58
CA PRO A 201 -0.31 -8.62 10.50
C PRO A 201 -1.34 -9.51 9.80
N LEU A 202 -1.85 -9.08 8.64
CA LEU A 202 -2.83 -9.87 7.89
C LEU A 202 -2.18 -11.11 7.29
N PHE A 203 -1.01 -10.97 6.67
CA PHE A 203 -0.31 -12.10 6.07
C PHE A 203 0.09 -13.13 7.14
N ILE A 204 0.59 -12.67 8.30
CA ILE A 204 0.89 -13.55 9.45
C ILE A 204 -0.36 -14.31 9.92
N LYS A 205 -1.52 -13.64 10.00
CA LYS A 205 -2.78 -14.30 10.38
C LYS A 205 -3.23 -15.34 9.36
N LEU A 206 -3.14 -15.02 8.07
CA LEU A 206 -3.54 -15.90 6.98
C LEU A 206 -2.65 -17.15 6.95
N VAL A 207 -1.32 -16.95 6.96
CA VAL A 207 -0.38 -18.08 6.94
C VAL A 207 -0.50 -18.94 8.19
N ALA A 208 -0.69 -18.33 9.36
CA ALA A 208 -0.89 -19.07 10.59
C ALA A 208 -2.13 -19.96 10.51
N THR A 209 -3.24 -19.46 9.96
CA THR A 209 -4.45 -20.26 9.73
C THR A 209 -4.18 -21.41 8.78
N THR A 210 -3.52 -21.15 7.64
CA THR A 210 -3.16 -22.20 6.67
C THR A 210 -2.26 -23.28 7.28
N ILE A 211 -1.26 -22.89 8.09
CA ILE A 211 -0.38 -23.85 8.76
C ILE A 211 -1.17 -24.74 9.72
N GLN A 212 -2.13 -24.19 10.44
CA GLN A 212 -3.00 -24.99 11.32
C GLN A 212 -3.88 -25.96 10.52
N GLU A 213 -4.51 -25.51 9.47
CA GLU A 213 -5.50 -26.28 8.71
C GLU A 213 -4.87 -27.34 7.80
N LEU A 214 -3.77 -27.00 7.11
CA LEU A 214 -3.18 -27.89 6.09
C LEU A 214 -1.96 -28.67 6.60
N PHE A 215 -1.25 -28.17 7.61
CA PHE A 215 0.01 -28.74 8.08
C PHE A 215 -0.05 -29.13 9.58
N GLY A 216 -1.24 -29.22 10.15
CA GLY A 216 -1.42 -29.63 11.55
C GLY A 216 -0.64 -28.77 12.56
N GLY A 217 -0.34 -27.51 12.22
CA GLY A 217 0.46 -26.59 13.03
C GLY A 217 1.97 -26.71 12.82
N SER A 218 2.44 -27.55 11.88
CA SER A 218 3.87 -27.73 11.59
C SER A 218 4.41 -26.62 10.68
N ILE A 219 5.14 -25.66 11.27
CA ILE A 219 5.83 -24.60 10.50
C ILE A 219 6.90 -25.20 9.58
N ASP A 220 7.57 -26.30 9.99
CA ASP A 220 8.60 -26.95 9.17
C ASP A 220 8.04 -27.53 7.88
N GLU A 221 6.92 -28.23 7.98
CA GLU A 221 6.26 -28.79 6.79
C GLU A 221 5.79 -27.70 5.83
N PHE A 222 5.29 -26.60 6.38
CA PHE A 222 4.92 -25.43 5.57
C PHE A 222 6.14 -24.80 4.87
N LEU A 223 7.21 -24.53 5.60
CA LEU A 223 8.42 -23.93 5.03
C LEU A 223 9.10 -24.85 3.99
N ALA A 224 8.97 -26.16 4.16
CA ALA A 224 9.48 -27.15 3.19
C ALA A 224 8.77 -27.08 1.82
N GLN A 225 7.55 -26.50 1.73
CA GLN A 225 6.83 -26.33 0.46
C GLN A 225 7.51 -25.28 -0.45
N ASN A 226 8.38 -24.42 0.07
CA ASN A 226 9.04 -23.35 -0.68
C ASN A 226 8.06 -22.42 -1.44
N THR A 227 6.83 -22.28 -0.97
CA THR A 227 5.81 -21.40 -1.51
C THR A 227 5.20 -20.58 -0.37
N VAL A 228 5.36 -19.28 -0.42
CA VAL A 228 4.84 -18.36 0.62
C VAL A 228 3.71 -17.45 0.09
N VAL A 229 3.48 -17.44 -1.22
CA VAL A 229 2.44 -16.64 -1.88
C VAL A 229 1.32 -17.55 -2.38
N PHE A 230 0.20 -17.55 -1.67
CA PHE A 230 -0.95 -18.40 -2.01
C PHE A 230 -2.26 -17.75 -1.51
N GLY A 231 -3.39 -18.28 -1.99
CA GLY A 231 -4.73 -17.91 -1.50
C GLY A 231 -4.96 -16.40 -1.45
N GLU A 232 -5.45 -15.91 -0.32
CA GLU A 232 -5.80 -14.50 -0.12
C GLU A 232 -4.57 -13.57 -0.17
N ILE A 233 -3.38 -14.03 0.24
CA ILE A 233 -2.14 -13.25 0.15
C ILE A 233 -1.87 -12.89 -1.31
N ARG A 234 -1.99 -13.87 -2.20
CA ARG A 234 -1.84 -13.67 -3.64
C ARG A 234 -2.86 -12.66 -4.17
N GLY A 235 -4.14 -12.81 -3.80
CA GLY A 235 -5.20 -11.88 -4.22
C GLY A 235 -4.93 -10.42 -3.82
N ILE A 236 -4.43 -10.19 -2.60
CA ILE A 236 -4.07 -8.85 -2.12
C ILE A 236 -2.90 -8.26 -2.93
N LEU A 237 -1.90 -9.08 -3.27
CA LEU A 237 -0.75 -8.65 -4.06
C LEU A 237 -1.14 -8.43 -5.52
N ASP A 238 -2.00 -9.29 -6.11
CA ASP A 238 -2.55 -9.12 -7.46
C ASP A 238 -3.30 -7.80 -7.60
N GLU A 239 -4.15 -7.46 -6.63
CA GLU A 239 -4.90 -6.20 -6.63
C GLU A 239 -3.97 -4.98 -6.70
N GLN A 240 -2.85 -5.00 -5.96
CA GLN A 240 -1.87 -3.92 -5.98
C GLN A 240 -1.02 -3.92 -7.27
N PHE A 241 -0.56 -5.09 -7.71
CA PHE A 241 0.32 -5.23 -8.87
C PHE A 241 -0.39 -4.91 -10.18
N ASN A 242 -1.66 -5.28 -10.32
CA ASN A 242 -2.45 -5.01 -11.52
C ASN A 242 -2.70 -3.51 -11.76
N ARG A 243 -2.55 -2.69 -10.72
CA ARG A 243 -2.64 -1.21 -10.83
C ARG A 243 -1.35 -0.55 -11.33
N LEU A 244 -0.28 -1.32 -11.52
CA LEU A 244 1.02 -0.80 -11.96
C LEU A 244 1.04 -0.63 -13.48
N SER A 245 1.67 0.46 -13.93
CA SER A 245 2.02 0.66 -15.33
C SER A 245 3.07 -0.36 -15.82
N GLY A 246 3.24 -0.49 -17.13
CA GLY A 246 4.24 -1.36 -17.72
C GLY A 246 5.66 -1.08 -17.21
N LEU A 247 6.04 0.20 -17.08
CA LEU A 247 7.36 0.56 -16.54
C LEU A 247 7.49 0.24 -15.05
N GLU A 248 6.47 0.53 -14.24
CA GLU A 248 6.48 0.16 -12.82
C GLU A 248 6.66 -1.35 -12.65
N LYS A 249 5.93 -2.17 -13.44
CA LYS A 249 6.08 -3.64 -13.46
C LYS A 249 7.50 -4.06 -13.85
N GLN A 250 8.08 -3.44 -14.89
CA GLN A 250 9.47 -3.72 -15.28
C GLN A 250 10.46 -3.40 -14.16
N ILE A 251 10.32 -2.25 -13.50
CA ILE A 251 11.17 -1.89 -12.36
C ILE A 251 11.02 -2.93 -11.25
N MET A 252 9.78 -3.35 -10.94
CA MET A 252 9.52 -4.37 -9.93
C MET A 252 10.17 -5.72 -10.27
N TYR A 253 10.10 -6.16 -11.54
CA TYR A 253 10.78 -7.38 -11.98
C TYR A 253 12.31 -7.27 -11.82
N TRP A 254 12.90 -6.17 -12.24
CA TRP A 254 14.35 -5.95 -12.11
C TRP A 254 14.82 -5.88 -10.66
N LEU A 255 14.03 -5.28 -9.78
CA LEU A 255 14.30 -5.27 -8.34
C LEU A 255 14.25 -6.69 -7.76
N ALA A 256 13.25 -7.48 -8.11
CA ALA A 256 13.11 -8.87 -7.66
C ALA A 256 14.26 -9.75 -8.14
N LEU A 257 14.65 -9.65 -9.42
CA LEU A 257 15.77 -10.42 -10.00
C LEU A 257 17.12 -10.07 -9.38
N ASN A 258 17.35 -8.81 -9.03
CA ASN A 258 18.63 -8.38 -8.49
C ASN A 258 18.72 -8.46 -6.96
N GLN A 259 17.64 -8.79 -6.26
CA GLN A 259 17.44 -9.03 -4.82
C GLN A 259 18.15 -8.08 -3.84
N ASN A 260 19.15 -7.34 -4.26
CA ASN A 260 19.95 -6.48 -3.40
C ASN A 260 20.20 -5.13 -4.07
N PHE A 261 19.92 -4.07 -3.33
CA PHE A 261 20.47 -2.73 -3.50
C PHE A 261 20.68 -2.28 -4.96
N VAL A 262 19.56 -2.15 -5.69
CA VAL A 262 19.61 -1.66 -7.07
C VAL A 262 19.64 -0.14 -7.07
N SER A 263 20.71 0.45 -7.56
CA SER A 263 20.79 1.88 -7.77
C SER A 263 20.04 2.29 -9.04
N VAL A 264 19.59 3.57 -9.11
CA VAL A 264 18.95 4.14 -10.31
C VAL A 264 19.81 3.94 -11.56
N ARG A 265 21.14 4.09 -11.44
CA ARG A 265 22.08 3.91 -12.57
C ARG A 265 22.09 2.46 -13.07
N LYS A 266 21.97 1.49 -12.19
CA LYS A 266 21.91 0.07 -12.58
C LYS A 266 20.59 -0.23 -13.30
N LEU A 267 19.45 0.22 -12.76
CA LEU A 267 18.15 0.08 -13.41
C LEU A 267 18.15 0.68 -14.82
N GLN A 268 18.73 1.86 -14.99
CA GLN A 268 18.82 2.52 -16.30
C GLN A 268 19.61 1.72 -17.35
N LYS A 269 20.63 0.98 -16.91
CA LYS A 269 21.44 0.14 -17.82
C LYS A 269 20.71 -1.15 -18.20
N ASP A 270 19.97 -1.72 -17.25
CA ASP A 270 19.46 -3.08 -17.33
C ASP A 270 18.02 -3.13 -17.91
N ILE A 271 17.22 -2.05 -17.80
CA ILE A 271 15.86 -2.00 -18.36
C ILE A 271 15.91 -1.84 -19.88
N MET A 272 15.20 -2.75 -20.58
CA MET A 272 15.06 -2.72 -22.05
C MET A 272 13.57 -2.58 -22.43
N PRO A 273 13.19 -1.78 -23.45
CA PRO A 273 14.04 -0.85 -24.21
C PRO A 273 14.62 0.27 -23.33
N ARG A 274 15.74 0.87 -23.74
CA ARG A 274 16.40 1.93 -22.96
C ARG A 274 15.45 3.09 -22.69
N MET A 275 15.24 3.39 -21.41
CA MET A 275 14.40 4.50 -20.96
C MET A 275 15.22 5.67 -20.46
N SER A 276 14.64 6.87 -20.50
CA SER A 276 15.29 8.05 -19.94
C SER A 276 15.42 7.91 -18.42
N GLN A 277 16.47 8.49 -17.85
CA GLN A 277 16.67 8.51 -16.39
C GLN A 277 15.47 9.14 -15.67
N ARG A 278 14.84 10.16 -16.29
CA ARG A 278 13.64 10.82 -15.76
C ARG A 278 12.49 9.82 -15.54
N LEU A 279 12.16 9.02 -16.56
CA LEU A 279 11.06 8.04 -16.47
C LEU A 279 11.33 6.99 -15.39
N ILE A 280 12.58 6.54 -15.24
CA ILE A 280 12.94 5.57 -14.18
C ILE A 280 12.78 6.20 -12.80
N LEU A 281 13.21 7.46 -12.61
CA LEU A 281 13.02 8.18 -11.35
C LEU A 281 11.54 8.37 -11.01
N GLU A 282 10.74 8.78 -11.99
CA GLU A 282 9.28 8.92 -11.83
C GLU A 282 8.63 7.57 -11.48
N GLY A 283 9.02 6.47 -12.14
CA GLY A 283 8.53 5.13 -11.84
C GLY A 283 8.90 4.66 -10.42
N ILE A 284 10.12 4.93 -9.98
CA ILE A 284 10.56 4.64 -8.60
C ILE A 284 9.75 5.47 -7.60
N GLU A 285 9.55 6.77 -7.86
CA GLU A 285 8.73 7.62 -7.00
C GLU A 285 7.31 7.09 -6.88
N LEU A 286 6.67 6.69 -7.98
CA LEU A 286 5.34 6.10 -7.98
C LEU A 286 5.30 4.80 -7.16
N LEU A 287 6.27 3.90 -7.32
CA LEU A 287 6.34 2.67 -6.52
C LEU A 287 6.52 2.93 -5.02
N GLN A 288 7.29 3.95 -4.65
CA GLN A 288 7.40 4.39 -3.25
C GLN A 288 6.07 4.95 -2.72
N ARG A 289 5.37 5.77 -3.53
CA ARG A 289 4.03 6.30 -3.20
C ARG A 289 2.98 5.19 -3.03
N ARG A 290 3.15 4.06 -3.73
CA ARG A 290 2.32 2.85 -3.60
C ARG A 290 2.74 1.93 -2.46
N SER A 291 3.78 2.28 -1.71
CA SER A 291 4.32 1.48 -0.60
C SER A 291 4.79 0.07 -1.02
N LEU A 292 5.23 -0.10 -2.29
CA LEU A 292 5.71 -1.37 -2.84
C LEU A 292 7.23 -1.52 -2.76
N ILE A 293 7.95 -0.41 -2.67
CA ILE A 293 9.39 -0.40 -2.47
C ILE A 293 9.78 0.55 -1.34
N GLU A 294 10.92 0.27 -0.72
CA GLU A 294 11.50 1.09 0.33
C GLU A 294 12.90 1.54 -0.05
N ARG A 295 13.25 2.74 0.36
CA ARG A 295 14.62 3.24 0.20
C ARG A 295 15.47 2.78 1.38
N GLN A 296 16.57 2.10 1.09
CA GLN A 296 17.61 1.78 2.06
C GLN A 296 18.93 2.37 1.58
N ALA A 297 19.45 3.37 2.29
CA ALA A 297 20.62 4.14 1.88
C ALA A 297 20.48 4.72 0.45
N SER A 298 21.27 4.25 -0.51
CA SER A 298 21.24 4.68 -1.92
C SER A 298 20.48 3.74 -2.85
N SER A 299 19.80 2.73 -2.30
CA SER A 299 19.17 1.65 -3.05
C SER A 299 17.71 1.48 -2.71
N PHE A 300 17.01 0.66 -3.49
CA PHE A 300 15.60 0.33 -3.30
C PHE A 300 15.46 -1.17 -3.07
N VAL A 301 14.58 -1.53 -2.14
CA VAL A 301 14.33 -2.91 -1.73
C VAL A 301 12.83 -3.21 -1.73
N GLN A 302 12.52 -4.48 -1.90
CA GLN A 302 11.20 -5.06 -1.78
C GLN A 302 11.15 -5.99 -0.58
N THR A 303 9.96 -6.22 -0.02
CA THR A 303 9.77 -7.23 1.02
C THR A 303 9.92 -8.64 0.44
N PRO A 304 10.39 -9.65 1.21
CA PRO A 304 10.60 -11.01 0.71
C PRO A 304 9.36 -11.62 0.05
N VAL A 305 8.18 -11.48 0.65
CA VAL A 305 6.92 -11.97 0.09
C VAL A 305 6.60 -11.33 -1.27
N LEU A 306 6.94 -10.05 -1.45
CA LEU A 306 6.71 -9.36 -2.70
C LEU A 306 7.71 -9.81 -3.79
N ILE A 307 8.96 -10.07 -3.42
CA ILE A 307 9.96 -10.62 -4.33
C ILE A 307 9.49 -11.97 -4.87
N GLU A 308 9.01 -12.85 -4.00
CA GLU A 308 8.51 -14.18 -4.41
C GLU A 308 7.29 -14.06 -5.32
N TYR A 309 6.32 -13.23 -4.94
CA TYR A 309 5.15 -12.96 -5.78
C TYR A 309 5.53 -12.49 -7.19
N ILE A 310 6.48 -11.55 -7.29
CA ILE A 310 6.91 -11.00 -8.57
C ILE A 310 7.66 -12.03 -9.39
N ALA A 311 8.47 -12.89 -8.73
CA ALA A 311 9.16 -13.99 -9.39
C ALA A 311 8.17 -14.99 -9.98
N GLU A 312 7.12 -15.37 -9.25
CA GLU A 312 6.05 -16.22 -9.75
C GLU A 312 5.33 -15.61 -10.95
N ARG A 313 4.98 -14.31 -10.86
CA ARG A 313 4.33 -13.58 -11.97
C ARG A 313 5.22 -13.52 -13.21
N LEU A 314 6.52 -13.33 -13.04
CA LEU A 314 7.47 -13.35 -14.17
C LEU A 314 7.52 -14.72 -14.83
N ILE A 315 7.53 -15.80 -14.06
CA ILE A 315 7.46 -17.16 -14.54
C ILE A 315 6.16 -17.40 -15.34
N GLU A 316 5.00 -17.04 -14.76
CA GLU A 316 3.70 -17.20 -15.40
C GLU A 316 3.59 -16.44 -16.74
N GLN A 317 4.13 -15.22 -16.81
CA GLN A 317 4.14 -14.45 -18.06
C GLN A 317 4.98 -15.13 -19.14
N ASN A 318 6.15 -15.68 -18.75
CA ASN A 318 6.99 -16.40 -19.70
C ASN A 318 6.34 -17.71 -20.18
N PHE A 319 5.59 -18.41 -19.31
CA PHE A 319 4.83 -19.59 -19.72
C PHE A 319 3.76 -19.24 -20.77
N LYS A 320 2.97 -18.22 -20.57
CA LYS A 320 1.95 -17.77 -21.54
C LYS A 320 2.54 -17.41 -22.89
N LEU A 321 3.71 -16.75 -22.91
CA LEU A 321 4.42 -16.39 -24.14
C LEU A 321 5.01 -17.62 -24.85
N SER A 322 5.26 -18.74 -24.14
CA SER A 322 5.82 -19.96 -24.69
C SER A 322 4.75 -20.90 -25.26
N GLU A 323 3.55 -20.88 -24.73
CA GLU A 323 2.41 -21.62 -25.30
C GLU A 323 2.03 -21.12 -26.71
N GLU A 324 2.29 -19.82 -26.98
CA GLU A 324 2.08 -19.22 -28.30
C GLU A 324 3.23 -19.48 -29.31
N LYS A 325 4.39 -19.98 -28.86
CA LYS A 325 5.59 -20.26 -29.69
C LYS A 325 6.18 -21.61 -29.35
N GLU A 326 5.70 -22.63 -30.05
CA GLU A 326 6.19 -24.02 -30.13
C GLU A 326 7.46 -24.43 -29.34
N GLY A 327 7.29 -25.33 -28.38
CA GLY A 327 8.11 -26.57 -28.09
C GLY A 327 9.55 -26.41 -27.56
N TYR A 328 10.32 -25.43 -27.96
CA TYR A 328 11.76 -25.31 -27.61
C TYR A 328 12.04 -24.59 -26.28
N LEU A 329 11.07 -23.92 -25.73
CA LEU A 329 11.23 -23.08 -24.52
C LEU A 329 11.00 -23.84 -23.20
N LEU A 330 10.38 -25.02 -23.21
CA LEU A 330 10.06 -25.79 -21.99
C LEU A 330 11.30 -26.16 -21.16
N MET A 331 12.41 -26.53 -21.79
CA MET A 331 13.66 -26.85 -21.08
C MET A 331 14.33 -25.58 -20.48
N SER A 332 14.30 -24.47 -21.21
CA SER A 332 14.86 -23.21 -20.71
C SER A 332 14.07 -22.63 -19.55
N HIS A 333 12.76 -22.85 -19.50
CA HIS A 333 11.88 -22.41 -18.42
C HIS A 333 12.10 -23.17 -17.11
N THR A 334 12.22 -24.50 -17.17
CA THR A 334 12.50 -25.31 -15.98
C THR A 334 13.84 -24.94 -15.35
N ILE A 335 14.84 -24.65 -16.19
CA ILE A 335 16.16 -24.18 -15.73
C ILE A 335 16.05 -22.79 -15.12
N PHE A 336 15.32 -21.86 -15.76
CA PHE A 336 15.13 -20.50 -15.27
C PHE A 336 14.33 -20.50 -13.96
N GLU A 337 13.25 -21.27 -13.86
CA GLU A 337 12.46 -21.44 -12.64
C GLU A 337 13.30 -22.01 -11.50
N SER A 338 14.08 -23.05 -11.76
CA SER A 338 14.96 -23.66 -10.75
C SER A 338 16.08 -22.72 -10.32
N GLN A 339 16.67 -21.96 -11.23
CA GLN A 339 17.69 -20.96 -10.94
C GLN A 339 17.09 -19.80 -10.13
N LEU A 340 15.91 -19.30 -10.50
CA LEU A 340 15.25 -18.22 -9.79
C LEU A 340 14.82 -18.64 -8.37
N LYS A 341 14.23 -19.83 -8.21
CA LYS A 341 13.88 -20.40 -6.90
C LYS A 341 15.11 -20.67 -6.03
N ASN A 342 16.18 -21.19 -6.60
CA ASN A 342 17.44 -21.40 -5.88
C ASN A 342 18.08 -20.07 -5.46
N TYR A 343 18.06 -19.09 -6.34
CA TYR A 343 18.57 -17.75 -6.05
C TYR A 343 17.77 -17.07 -4.92
N ILE A 344 16.44 -17.19 -4.90
CA ILE A 344 15.59 -16.70 -3.82
C ILE A 344 15.92 -17.42 -2.50
N ARG A 345 16.18 -18.73 -2.55
CA ARG A 345 16.54 -19.55 -1.38
C ARG A 345 17.89 -19.20 -0.80
N GLU A 346 18.91 -19.03 -1.63
CA GLU A 346 20.27 -18.65 -1.19
C GLU A 346 20.29 -17.25 -0.55
N SER A 347 19.47 -16.33 -1.06
CA SER A 347 19.36 -14.98 -0.47
C SER A 347 18.69 -14.98 0.89
N ARG A 348 17.75 -15.90 1.14
CA ARG A 348 17.17 -16.09 2.49
C ARG A 348 18.21 -16.59 3.48
N LEU A 349 19.06 -17.54 3.07
CA LEU A 349 20.13 -18.09 3.91
C LEU A 349 21.24 -17.05 4.21
N ASN A 350 21.56 -16.18 3.24
CA ASN A 350 22.56 -15.12 3.42
C ASN A 350 22.06 -13.91 4.21
N ALA A 351 20.76 -13.74 4.36
CA ALA A 351 20.16 -12.70 5.23
C ALA A 351 20.15 -13.13 6.72
N GLU A 352 20.46 -14.40 7.00
CA GLU A 352 20.54 -14.98 8.36
C GLU A 352 21.97 -14.98 8.95
N MET A 353 22.99 -14.63 8.17
CA MET A 353 24.37 -14.42 8.64
C MET A 353 24.67 -12.92 8.84
#